data_8b3001cdafa7ecd059c2ee727b2f87b3
#
_entry.id   8b3001cdafa7ecd059c2ee727b2f87b3
#
_cell.length_a   1.000
_cell.length_b   1.000
_cell.length_c   1.000
_cell.angle_alpha   90.00
_cell.angle_beta   90.00
_cell.angle_gamma   90.00
#
_symmetry.space_group_name_H-M   'P 1'
#
loop_
_entity.id
_entity.type
_entity.pdbx_description
1 polymer ?
#
loop_
_entity_poly.entity_id
_entity_poly.type
_entity_poly.pdbx_seq_one_letter_code
_entity_poly.pdbx_strand_id
1 'polypeptide(L)'
;MSWLILPFGARRLLILGVLLCLSGCSSTTFLYNRLDTLIGWYVLDYVSLSRDQRNDFNRRVDALLDWHRAEELPAYVVWLHEFEESLDEGLTEVELDKLVDQLEEAASRLQAKVLDLLINFGATLSHEQRIEFVLTLQKDQAELEKKYLARTDDAYYQDIQQQFQKNLSRFLGTLTDSQKNAIEERSAKYQRLDFLWVEDRGRWVSQLERVLRVNDPDWPDQAREIYLKRRDNRDSAYEQAFARNTIISREIILSVLNQRTSKQDLRLRREIGKYCTDFEALIESGQPINREALGL
;
A
#
# COMPACT_ATOMS: atom_id res chain seq x y z
N MET A 1 -4.64 5.59 -8.97
CA MET A 1 -3.25 5.30 -8.60
C MET A 1 -2.67 6.38 -7.69
N SER A 2 -3.27 6.62 -6.54
CA SER A 2 -2.79 7.62 -5.56
C SER A 2 -1.97 6.97 -4.43
N TRP A 3 -1.13 6.04 -4.76
CA TRP A 3 -0.53 5.07 -3.84
C TRP A 3 0.50 5.67 -2.88
N LEU A 4 1.34 6.56 -3.36
CA LEU A 4 2.41 7.20 -2.56
C LEU A 4 1.90 8.31 -1.63
N ILE A 5 0.65 8.74 -1.79
CA ILE A 5 0.07 9.90 -1.11
C ILE A 5 -1.17 9.52 -0.29
N LEU A 6 -1.47 8.21 -0.17
CA LEU A 6 -2.57 7.76 0.68
C LEU A 6 -2.24 7.94 2.16
N PRO A 7 -3.23 8.30 3.00
CA PRO A 7 -3.01 8.41 4.43
C PRO A 7 -2.52 7.08 4.99
N PHE A 8 -1.68 7.15 6.00
CA PHE A 8 -1.10 5.99 6.70
C PHE A 8 -2.14 4.91 7.04
N GLY A 9 -3.37 5.26 7.08
CA GLY A 9 -4.49 4.43 7.39
C GLY A 9 -5.19 3.76 6.24
N ALA A 10 -5.38 4.43 5.15
CA ALA A 10 -5.78 3.78 3.91
C ALA A 10 -4.63 2.91 3.36
N ARG A 11 -3.39 3.19 3.77
CA ARG A 11 -2.22 2.33 3.54
C ARG A 11 -2.31 0.99 4.28
N ARG A 12 -2.82 0.93 5.50
CA ARG A 12 -3.03 -0.33 6.23
C ARG A 12 -4.03 -1.24 5.51
N LEU A 13 -5.13 -0.68 5.05
CA LEU A 13 -6.10 -1.38 4.19
C LEU A 13 -5.55 -1.60 2.77
N LEU A 14 -4.62 -0.78 2.30
CA LEU A 14 -4.04 -0.85 0.97
C LEU A 14 -2.82 -1.76 0.90
N ILE A 15 -2.03 -1.90 1.95
CA ILE A 15 -0.98 -2.93 2.04
C ILE A 15 -1.63 -4.31 2.11
N LEU A 16 -2.67 -4.48 2.89
CA LEU A 16 -3.57 -5.64 2.76
C LEU A 16 -4.15 -5.70 1.34
N GLY A 17 -4.52 -4.59 0.74
CA GLY A 17 -5.06 -4.50 -0.62
C GLY A 17 -4.02 -4.70 -1.73
N VAL A 18 -2.74 -4.38 -1.55
CA VAL A 18 -1.66 -4.62 -2.55
C VAL A 18 -1.22 -6.07 -2.54
N LEU A 19 -1.07 -6.68 -1.39
CA LEU A 19 -0.99 -8.15 -1.29
C LEU A 19 -2.26 -8.80 -1.84
N LEU A 20 -3.42 -8.13 -1.72
CA LEU A 20 -4.72 -8.58 -2.22
C LEU A 20 -4.96 -8.28 -3.71
N CYS A 21 -4.18 -7.44 -4.39
CA CYS A 21 -4.44 -7.05 -5.78
C CYS A 21 -3.90 -7.99 -6.87
N LEU A 22 -3.18 -9.05 -6.51
CA LEU A 22 -2.52 -9.94 -7.46
C LEU A 22 -3.34 -11.23 -7.67
N SER A 23 -4.23 -11.28 -8.63
CA SER A 23 -5.06 -12.44 -8.93
C SER A 23 -4.61 -13.19 -10.19
N GLY A 24 -4.14 -14.40 -9.98
CA GLY A 24 -3.92 -15.41 -11.04
C GLY A 24 -2.49 -15.95 -11.09
N CYS A 25 -2.34 -17.27 -11.17
CA CYS A 25 -1.05 -17.95 -11.31
C CYS A 25 -0.26 -17.36 -12.48
N SER A 26 0.96 -16.98 -12.29
CA SER A 26 1.87 -16.22 -13.16
C SER A 26 1.68 -14.69 -13.18
N SER A 27 0.60 -14.14 -12.64
CA SER A 27 0.37 -12.69 -12.70
C SER A 27 1.15 -11.91 -11.63
N THR A 28 1.39 -12.48 -10.45
CA THR A 28 2.14 -11.83 -9.36
C THR A 28 3.60 -11.65 -9.77
N THR A 29 4.26 -12.72 -10.15
CA THR A 29 5.65 -12.71 -10.63
C THR A 29 5.79 -11.83 -11.87
N PHE A 30 4.86 -11.94 -12.84
CA PHE A 30 4.86 -11.10 -14.03
C PHE A 30 4.68 -9.62 -13.70
N LEU A 31 3.74 -9.26 -12.83
CA LEU A 31 3.49 -7.87 -12.43
C LEU A 31 4.65 -7.32 -11.62
N TYR A 32 5.18 -8.11 -10.67
CA TYR A 32 6.33 -7.71 -9.87
C TYR A 32 7.54 -7.38 -10.74
N ASN A 33 7.86 -8.24 -11.72
CA ASN A 33 8.96 -8.04 -12.65
C ASN A 33 8.74 -6.89 -13.66
N ARG A 34 7.61 -6.19 -13.61
CA ARG A 34 7.32 -4.99 -14.40
C ARG A 34 7.05 -3.75 -13.54
N LEU A 35 7.24 -3.86 -12.23
CA LEU A 35 7.05 -2.72 -11.33
C LEU A 35 8.00 -1.56 -11.64
N ASP A 36 9.22 -1.85 -12.05
CA ASP A 36 10.20 -0.87 -12.55
C ASP A 36 9.59 0.02 -13.64
N THR A 37 9.05 -0.61 -14.67
CA THR A 37 8.41 0.06 -15.80
C THR A 37 7.16 0.82 -15.39
N LEU A 38 6.30 0.22 -14.55
CA LEU A 38 5.06 0.84 -14.09
C LEU A 38 5.32 2.05 -13.18
N ILE A 39 6.31 1.95 -12.29
CA ILE A 39 6.73 3.05 -11.41
C ILE A 39 7.36 4.16 -12.26
N GLY A 40 8.18 3.81 -13.25
CA GLY A 40 8.77 4.76 -14.19
C GLY A 40 7.72 5.57 -14.94
N TRP A 41 6.70 4.92 -15.49
CA TRP A 41 5.58 5.61 -16.17
C TRP A 41 4.83 6.52 -15.21
N TYR A 42 4.55 6.06 -14.00
CA TYR A 42 3.85 6.85 -13.01
C TYR A 42 4.59 8.15 -12.64
N VAL A 43 5.91 8.10 -12.53
CA VAL A 43 6.71 9.31 -12.24
C VAL A 43 6.68 10.29 -13.41
N LEU A 44 6.65 9.80 -14.66
CA LEU A 44 6.54 10.65 -15.84
C LEU A 44 5.20 11.42 -15.94
N ASP A 45 4.15 10.96 -15.25
CA ASP A 45 2.89 11.71 -15.13
C ASP A 45 3.04 12.94 -14.22
N TYR A 46 4.07 12.98 -13.38
CA TYR A 46 4.29 14.06 -12.41
C TYR A 46 5.38 15.04 -12.81
N VAL A 47 6.36 14.60 -13.59
CA VAL A 47 7.52 15.44 -13.95
C VAL A 47 8.14 14.99 -15.27
N SER A 48 8.46 15.95 -16.12
CA SER A 48 9.15 15.72 -17.38
C SER A 48 10.64 15.44 -17.12
N LEU A 49 11.08 14.20 -17.40
CA LEU A 49 12.44 13.74 -17.16
C LEU A 49 13.23 13.69 -18.47
N SER A 50 14.51 14.09 -18.43
CA SER A 50 15.47 13.78 -19.48
C SER A 50 15.73 12.27 -19.57
N ARG A 51 16.37 11.82 -20.67
CA ARG A 51 16.74 10.41 -20.84
C ARG A 51 17.64 9.91 -19.70
N ASP A 52 18.62 10.72 -19.30
CA ASP A 52 19.58 10.35 -18.26
C ASP A 52 18.92 10.29 -16.87
N GLN A 53 18.01 11.21 -16.58
CA GLN A 53 17.20 11.19 -15.35
C GLN A 53 16.29 9.97 -15.29
N ARG A 54 15.66 9.57 -16.41
CA ARG A 54 14.85 8.33 -16.45
C ARG A 54 15.70 7.09 -16.17
N ASN A 55 16.87 7.02 -16.82
CA ASN A 55 17.81 5.91 -16.60
C ASN A 55 18.29 5.87 -15.14
N ASP A 56 18.57 7.01 -14.52
CA ASP A 56 18.96 7.10 -13.12
C ASP A 56 17.83 6.67 -12.20
N PHE A 57 16.61 7.17 -12.44
CA PHE A 57 15.42 6.79 -11.69
C PHE A 57 15.16 5.28 -11.75
N ASN A 58 15.20 4.69 -12.96
CA ASN A 58 14.99 3.26 -13.13
C ASN A 58 16.03 2.43 -12.36
N ARG A 59 17.32 2.78 -12.42
CA ARG A 59 18.36 2.09 -11.62
C ARG A 59 18.08 2.14 -10.12
N ARG A 60 17.55 3.25 -9.61
CA ARG A 60 17.18 3.40 -8.18
C ARG A 60 15.95 2.54 -7.82
N VAL A 61 14.99 2.45 -8.73
CA VAL A 61 13.83 1.57 -8.58
C VAL A 61 14.26 0.11 -8.61
N ASP A 62 15.14 -0.28 -9.53
CA ASP A 62 15.69 -1.64 -9.60
C ASP A 62 16.38 -2.01 -8.29
N ALA A 63 17.23 -1.13 -7.76
CA ALA A 63 17.90 -1.35 -6.47
C ALA A 63 16.90 -1.47 -5.29
N LEU A 64 15.81 -0.71 -5.29
CA LEU A 64 14.73 -0.83 -4.31
C LEU A 64 14.01 -2.18 -4.43
N LEU A 65 13.73 -2.63 -5.64
CA LEU A 65 13.07 -3.92 -5.89
C LEU A 65 13.99 -5.10 -5.54
N ASP A 66 15.28 -5.00 -5.80
CA ASP A 66 16.27 -6.00 -5.41
C ASP A 66 16.36 -6.12 -3.88
N TRP A 67 16.43 -4.98 -3.18
CA TRP A 67 16.36 -4.98 -1.71
C TRP A 67 15.05 -5.61 -1.20
N HIS A 68 13.90 -5.21 -1.74
CA HIS A 68 12.60 -5.74 -1.33
C HIS A 68 12.52 -7.26 -1.55
N ARG A 69 13.08 -7.74 -2.65
CA ARG A 69 13.13 -9.16 -3.00
C ARG A 69 14.01 -9.96 -2.04
N ALA A 70 15.16 -9.39 -1.66
CA ALA A 70 16.12 -10.05 -0.80
C ALA A 70 15.74 -10.03 0.69
N GLU A 71 15.16 -8.91 1.16
CA GLU A 71 14.99 -8.67 2.60
C GLU A 71 13.53 -8.81 3.06
N GLU A 72 12.56 -8.44 2.23
CA GLU A 72 11.15 -8.42 2.66
C GLU A 72 10.39 -9.68 2.23
N LEU A 73 10.56 -10.16 0.99
CA LEU A 73 9.78 -11.32 0.51
C LEU A 73 10.01 -12.59 1.34
N PRO A 74 11.22 -12.91 1.84
CA PRO A 74 11.40 -14.08 2.73
C PRO A 74 10.54 -13.99 4.00
N ALA A 75 10.45 -12.81 4.61
CA ALA A 75 9.61 -12.61 5.78
C ALA A 75 8.12 -12.79 5.45
N TYR A 76 7.67 -12.33 4.27
CA TYR A 76 6.28 -12.50 3.85
C TYR A 76 5.90 -13.97 3.66
N VAL A 77 6.80 -14.82 3.14
CA VAL A 77 6.57 -16.27 3.03
C VAL A 77 6.36 -16.88 4.43
N VAL A 78 7.22 -16.53 5.40
CA VAL A 78 7.10 -17.02 6.77
C VAL A 78 5.75 -16.59 7.38
N TRP A 79 5.36 -15.31 7.26
CA TRP A 79 4.11 -14.80 7.83
C TRP A 79 2.86 -15.43 7.19
N LEU A 80 2.93 -15.73 5.89
CA LEU A 80 1.83 -16.42 5.20
C LEU A 80 1.66 -17.86 5.69
N HIS A 81 2.76 -18.58 5.96
CA HIS A 81 2.69 -19.91 6.56
C HIS A 81 2.15 -19.86 8.00
N GLU A 82 2.67 -18.95 8.85
CA GLU A 82 2.15 -18.77 10.21
C GLU A 82 0.66 -18.42 10.22
N PHE A 83 0.23 -17.56 9.30
CA PHE A 83 -1.19 -17.24 9.14
C PHE A 83 -2.01 -18.44 8.67
N GLU A 84 -1.51 -19.25 7.75
CA GLU A 84 -2.18 -20.47 7.30
C GLU A 84 -2.36 -21.47 8.44
N GLU A 85 -1.34 -21.67 9.27
CA GLU A 85 -1.39 -22.52 10.46
C GLU A 85 -2.42 -22.02 11.47
N SER A 86 -2.52 -20.71 11.69
CA SER A 86 -3.52 -20.13 12.62
C SER A 86 -4.98 -20.34 12.18
N LEU A 87 -5.22 -20.73 10.93
CA LEU A 87 -6.57 -21.03 10.45
C LEU A 87 -7.11 -22.37 10.96
N ASP A 88 -6.27 -23.29 11.45
CA ASP A 88 -6.69 -24.65 11.81
C ASP A 88 -7.63 -24.69 13.03
N GLU A 89 -7.36 -23.87 14.04
CA GLU A 89 -8.15 -23.79 15.26
C GLU A 89 -9.16 -22.63 15.26
N GLY A 90 -9.21 -21.87 14.17
CA GLY A 90 -9.96 -20.62 14.05
C GLY A 90 -9.12 -19.41 14.41
N LEU A 91 -9.17 -18.37 13.58
CA LEU A 91 -8.38 -17.16 13.73
C LEU A 91 -8.79 -16.35 14.96
N THR A 92 -7.84 -16.04 15.82
CA THR A 92 -8.02 -15.16 16.99
C THR A 92 -7.66 -13.70 16.66
N GLU A 93 -8.07 -12.77 17.54
CA GLU A 93 -7.65 -11.36 17.43
C GLU A 93 -6.13 -11.22 17.52
N VAL A 94 -5.49 -12.00 18.41
CA VAL A 94 -4.03 -11.95 18.62
C VAL A 94 -3.28 -12.36 17.37
N GLU A 95 -3.72 -13.40 16.68
CA GLU A 95 -3.08 -13.87 15.44
C GLU A 95 -3.28 -12.90 14.28
N LEU A 96 -4.50 -12.32 14.19
CA LEU A 96 -4.74 -11.28 13.19
C LEU A 96 -3.91 -10.02 13.48
N ASP A 97 -3.81 -9.60 14.75
CA ASP A 97 -3.00 -8.45 15.15
C ASP A 97 -1.52 -8.69 14.87
N LYS A 98 -0.99 -9.88 15.18
CA LYS A 98 0.39 -10.25 14.83
C LYS A 98 0.68 -10.06 13.34
N LEU A 99 -0.19 -10.59 12.47
CA LEU A 99 -0.03 -10.42 11.01
C LEU A 99 -0.10 -8.95 10.59
N VAL A 100 -1.05 -8.19 11.15
CA VAL A 100 -1.20 -6.77 10.84
C VAL A 100 0.03 -5.98 11.27
N ASP A 101 0.56 -6.21 12.47
CA ASP A 101 1.75 -5.53 12.98
C ASP A 101 2.99 -5.85 12.13
N GLN A 102 3.19 -7.11 11.74
CA GLN A 102 4.26 -7.53 10.82
C GLN A 102 4.18 -6.80 9.48
N LEU A 103 2.98 -6.69 8.90
CA LEU A 103 2.75 -5.97 7.65
C LEU A 103 2.96 -4.45 7.80
N GLU A 104 2.60 -3.87 8.94
CA GLU A 104 2.84 -2.45 9.24
C GLU A 104 4.31 -2.11 9.38
N GLU A 105 5.08 -2.97 10.04
CA GLU A 105 6.53 -2.83 10.15
C GLU A 105 7.20 -2.92 8.77
N ALA A 106 6.84 -3.92 7.95
CA ALA A 106 7.34 -4.04 6.58
C ALA A 106 7.02 -2.80 5.73
N ALA A 107 5.78 -2.32 5.85
CA ALA A 107 5.36 -1.08 5.18
C ALA A 107 6.17 0.12 5.63
N SER A 108 6.51 0.21 6.91
CA SER A 108 7.32 1.30 7.45
C SER A 108 8.76 1.25 6.90
N ARG A 109 9.36 0.06 6.81
CA ARG A 109 10.68 -0.13 6.19
C ARG A 109 10.67 0.26 4.70
N LEU A 110 9.67 -0.24 3.94
CA LEU A 110 9.51 0.11 2.53
C LEU A 110 9.31 1.62 2.33
N GLN A 111 8.51 2.26 3.19
CA GLN A 111 8.29 3.71 3.12
C GLN A 111 9.56 4.51 3.37
N ALA A 112 10.41 4.10 4.31
CA ALA A 112 11.69 4.76 4.56
C ALA A 112 12.59 4.68 3.32
N LYS A 113 12.70 3.50 2.69
CA LYS A 113 13.48 3.31 1.46
C LYS A 113 12.93 4.11 0.28
N VAL A 114 11.61 4.15 0.11
CA VAL A 114 10.96 4.96 -0.94
C VAL A 114 11.16 6.44 -0.69
N LEU A 115 11.08 6.92 0.54
CA LEU A 115 11.36 8.32 0.88
C LEU A 115 12.80 8.69 0.52
N ASP A 116 13.77 7.86 0.90
CA ASP A 116 15.18 8.06 0.55
C ASP A 116 15.40 8.11 -0.97
N LEU A 117 14.78 7.19 -1.70
CA LEU A 117 14.83 7.18 -3.16
C LEU A 117 14.29 8.50 -3.73
N LEU A 118 13.09 8.92 -3.30
CA LEU A 118 12.43 10.11 -3.83
C LEU A 118 13.18 11.40 -3.50
N ILE A 119 13.70 11.55 -2.29
CA ILE A 119 14.49 12.73 -1.89
C ILE A 119 15.80 12.78 -2.69
N ASN A 120 16.54 11.66 -2.74
CA ASN A 120 17.82 11.60 -3.45
C ASN A 120 17.66 11.76 -4.97
N PHE A 121 16.58 11.24 -5.56
CA PHE A 121 16.28 11.49 -6.97
C PHE A 121 15.81 12.92 -7.19
N GLY A 122 14.94 13.45 -6.34
CA GLY A 122 14.46 14.82 -6.38
C GLY A 122 15.62 15.85 -6.37
N ALA A 123 16.72 15.56 -5.67
CA ALA A 123 17.90 16.39 -5.65
C ALA A 123 18.61 16.48 -7.03
N THR A 124 18.35 15.56 -7.94
CA THR A 124 18.87 15.61 -9.33
C THR A 124 17.97 16.42 -10.28
N LEU A 125 16.79 16.83 -9.83
CA LEU A 125 15.83 17.59 -10.64
C LEU A 125 16.17 19.09 -10.61
N SER A 126 15.92 19.76 -11.75
CA SER A 126 15.98 21.22 -11.80
C SER A 126 14.89 21.85 -10.92
N HIS A 127 15.04 23.14 -10.63
CA HIS A 127 14.01 23.87 -9.90
C HIS A 127 12.66 23.85 -10.64
N GLU A 128 12.68 24.04 -11.97
CA GLU A 128 11.49 24.00 -12.82
C GLU A 128 10.80 22.65 -12.77
N GLN A 129 11.55 21.55 -12.78
CA GLN A 129 11.02 20.19 -12.65
C GLN A 129 10.36 19.96 -11.28
N ARG A 130 10.94 20.49 -10.20
CA ARG A 130 10.33 20.43 -8.87
C ARG A 130 9.02 21.24 -8.80
N ILE A 131 8.96 22.38 -9.50
CA ILE A 131 7.71 23.15 -9.60
C ILE A 131 6.66 22.39 -10.43
N GLU A 132 7.04 21.79 -11.56
CA GLU A 132 6.14 20.93 -12.37
C GLU A 132 5.53 19.81 -11.50
N PHE A 133 6.35 19.13 -10.72
CA PHE A 133 5.91 18.09 -9.78
C PHE A 133 4.85 18.60 -8.79
N VAL A 134 5.10 19.75 -8.17
CA VAL A 134 4.17 20.36 -7.21
C VAL A 134 2.85 20.76 -7.87
N LEU A 135 2.90 21.35 -9.06
CA LEU A 135 1.69 21.75 -9.80
C LEU A 135 0.82 20.52 -10.15
N THR A 136 1.45 19.41 -10.49
CA THR A 136 0.71 18.16 -10.73
C THR A 136 0.08 17.62 -9.44
N LEU A 137 0.79 17.67 -8.32
CA LEU A 137 0.23 17.31 -7.02
C LEU A 137 -0.98 18.17 -6.62
N GLN A 138 -0.93 19.47 -6.90
CA GLN A 138 -2.03 20.39 -6.64
C GLN A 138 -3.25 20.07 -7.50
N LYS A 139 -3.04 19.78 -8.80
CA LYS A 139 -4.10 19.34 -9.71
C LYS A 139 -4.76 18.07 -9.19
N ASP A 140 -3.98 17.07 -8.82
CA ASP A 140 -4.49 15.83 -8.23
C ASP A 140 -5.27 16.10 -6.93
N GLN A 141 -4.81 17.04 -6.11
CA GLN A 141 -5.50 17.43 -4.89
C GLN A 141 -6.88 18.00 -5.21
N ALA A 142 -6.98 18.91 -6.17
CA ALA A 142 -8.26 19.51 -6.57
C ALA A 142 -9.24 18.46 -7.13
N GLU A 143 -8.75 17.47 -7.88
CA GLU A 143 -9.58 16.37 -8.37
C GLU A 143 -10.10 15.47 -7.22
N LEU A 144 -9.25 15.19 -6.24
CA LEU A 144 -9.63 14.42 -5.05
C LEU A 144 -10.66 15.19 -4.19
N GLU A 145 -10.47 16.49 -3.99
CA GLU A 145 -11.44 17.35 -3.31
C GLU A 145 -12.80 17.30 -3.99
N LYS A 146 -12.84 17.50 -5.30
CA LYS A 146 -14.08 17.42 -6.08
C LYS A 146 -14.76 16.07 -5.94
N LYS A 147 -13.98 14.98 -5.95
CA LYS A 147 -14.51 13.62 -5.87
C LYS A 147 -15.07 13.29 -4.48
N TYR A 148 -14.30 13.58 -3.43
CA TYR A 148 -14.62 13.09 -2.10
C TYR A 148 -15.51 14.05 -1.30
N LEU A 149 -15.41 15.37 -1.49
CA LEU A 149 -16.27 16.33 -0.81
C LEU A 149 -17.71 16.31 -1.34
N ALA A 150 -17.91 15.96 -2.62
CA ALA A 150 -19.26 15.82 -3.21
C ALA A 150 -19.92 14.47 -2.90
N ARG A 151 -19.19 13.53 -2.29
CA ARG A 151 -19.67 12.17 -2.02
C ARG A 151 -20.69 12.16 -0.89
N THR A 152 -21.82 11.48 -1.08
CA THR A 152 -22.83 11.28 -0.03
C THR A 152 -22.38 10.21 0.98
N ASP A 153 -22.99 10.22 2.17
CA ASP A 153 -22.74 9.18 3.18
C ASP A 153 -23.13 7.79 2.67
N ASP A 154 -24.27 7.65 2.01
CA ASP A 154 -24.71 6.38 1.41
C ASP A 154 -23.66 5.83 0.42
N ALA A 155 -23.14 6.70 -0.47
CA ALA A 155 -22.11 6.30 -1.41
C ALA A 155 -20.79 5.89 -0.69
N TYR A 156 -20.45 6.55 0.42
CA TYR A 156 -19.29 6.19 1.22
C TYR A 156 -19.44 4.79 1.84
N TYR A 157 -20.56 4.52 2.50
CA TYR A 157 -20.79 3.22 3.15
C TYR A 157 -20.94 2.09 2.13
N GLN A 158 -21.62 2.32 1.01
CA GLN A 158 -21.71 1.35 -0.08
C GLN A 158 -20.33 0.98 -0.63
N ASP A 159 -19.45 1.94 -0.83
CA ASP A 159 -18.09 1.68 -1.30
C ASP A 159 -17.28 0.85 -0.28
N ILE A 160 -17.39 1.15 1.02
CA ILE A 160 -16.72 0.37 2.07
C ILE A 160 -17.19 -1.09 2.02
N GLN A 161 -18.51 -1.31 1.98
CA GLN A 161 -19.08 -2.65 1.87
C GLN A 161 -18.62 -3.40 0.62
N GLN A 162 -18.68 -2.74 -0.53
CA GLN A 162 -18.23 -3.33 -1.80
C GLN A 162 -16.73 -3.67 -1.79
N GLN A 163 -15.89 -2.83 -1.18
CA GLN A 163 -14.48 -3.09 -1.06
C GLN A 163 -14.19 -4.32 -0.18
N PHE A 164 -14.84 -4.44 0.99
CA PHE A 164 -14.71 -5.64 1.82
C PHE A 164 -15.18 -6.89 1.09
N GLN A 165 -16.37 -6.85 0.49
CA GLN A 165 -16.91 -7.98 -0.26
C GLN A 165 -15.98 -8.39 -1.41
N LYS A 166 -15.51 -7.43 -2.21
CA LYS A 166 -14.60 -7.66 -3.32
C LYS A 166 -13.28 -8.27 -2.85
N ASN A 167 -12.65 -7.70 -1.82
CA ASN A 167 -11.36 -8.13 -1.34
C ASN A 167 -11.44 -9.55 -0.72
N LEU A 168 -12.40 -9.79 0.16
CA LEU A 168 -12.59 -11.09 0.79
C LEU A 168 -13.00 -12.18 -0.21
N SER A 169 -13.82 -11.84 -1.22
CA SER A 169 -14.21 -12.78 -2.27
C SER A 169 -13.03 -13.27 -3.12
N ARG A 170 -11.96 -12.52 -3.23
CA ARG A 170 -10.75 -12.96 -3.97
C ARG A 170 -10.15 -14.20 -3.33
N PHE A 171 -10.09 -14.23 -2.00
CA PHE A 171 -9.53 -15.34 -1.23
C PHE A 171 -10.54 -16.44 -0.96
N LEU A 172 -11.78 -16.06 -0.63
CA LEU A 172 -12.81 -17.02 -0.21
C LEU A 172 -13.70 -17.50 -1.37
N GLY A 173 -13.72 -16.78 -2.48
CA GLY A 173 -14.71 -16.98 -3.54
C GLY A 173 -16.05 -16.32 -3.17
N THR A 174 -17.16 -16.95 -3.52
CA THR A 174 -18.48 -16.41 -3.22
C THR A 174 -18.72 -16.34 -1.71
N LEU A 175 -18.98 -15.15 -1.20
CA LEU A 175 -19.36 -14.95 0.20
C LEU A 175 -20.77 -15.45 0.44
N THR A 176 -20.98 -16.06 1.62
CA THR A 176 -22.31 -16.44 2.10
C THR A 176 -23.12 -15.20 2.51
N ASP A 177 -24.44 -15.34 2.62
CA ASP A 177 -25.29 -14.23 3.08
C ASP A 177 -24.95 -13.81 4.51
N SER A 178 -24.59 -14.76 5.39
CA SER A 178 -24.12 -14.46 6.74
C SER A 178 -22.86 -13.60 6.73
N GLN A 179 -21.89 -13.89 5.85
CA GLN A 179 -20.67 -13.10 5.71
C GLN A 179 -20.96 -11.69 5.15
N LYS A 180 -21.86 -11.57 4.16
CA LYS A 180 -22.27 -10.27 3.62
C LYS A 180 -22.99 -9.43 4.67
N ASN A 181 -23.90 -10.02 5.42
CA ASN A 181 -24.61 -9.34 6.52
C ASN A 181 -23.62 -8.88 7.61
N ALA A 182 -22.62 -9.69 7.95
CA ALA A 182 -21.58 -9.33 8.91
C ALA A 182 -20.74 -8.13 8.43
N ILE A 183 -20.46 -8.03 7.12
CA ILE A 183 -19.78 -6.87 6.52
C ILE A 183 -20.69 -5.64 6.60
N GLU A 184 -21.94 -5.75 6.17
CA GLU A 184 -22.89 -4.65 6.14
C GLU A 184 -23.12 -4.04 7.52
N GLU A 185 -23.45 -4.87 8.51
CA GLU A 185 -23.74 -4.45 9.88
C GLU A 185 -22.55 -3.75 10.55
N ARG A 186 -21.31 -4.25 10.33
CA ARG A 186 -20.13 -3.66 10.94
C ARG A 186 -19.64 -2.43 10.19
N SER A 187 -19.70 -2.45 8.86
CA SER A 187 -19.28 -1.30 8.06
C SER A 187 -20.18 -0.07 8.28
N ALA A 188 -21.43 -0.25 8.66
CA ALA A 188 -22.31 0.84 9.06
C ALA A 188 -21.81 1.62 10.29
N LYS A 189 -20.89 1.05 11.09
CA LYS A 189 -20.28 1.67 12.27
C LYS A 189 -19.03 2.50 11.93
N TYR A 190 -18.58 2.49 10.66
CA TYR A 190 -17.44 3.28 10.23
C TYR A 190 -17.68 4.76 10.43
N GLN A 191 -16.64 5.45 10.84
CA GLN A 191 -16.62 6.91 10.79
C GLN A 191 -16.10 7.37 9.43
N ARG A 192 -16.78 8.34 8.85
CA ARG A 192 -16.40 8.87 7.55
C ARG A 192 -15.05 9.59 7.62
N LEU A 193 -14.09 9.15 6.78
CA LEU A 193 -12.70 9.62 6.79
C LEU A 193 -12.27 10.35 5.53
N ASP A 194 -13.02 10.25 4.43
CA ASP A 194 -12.59 10.73 3.11
C ASP A 194 -12.33 12.25 3.10
N PHE A 195 -13.20 13.05 3.70
CA PHE A 195 -13.02 14.50 3.79
C PHE A 195 -11.85 14.89 4.70
N LEU A 196 -11.68 14.23 5.87
CA LEU A 196 -10.56 14.47 6.78
C LEU A 196 -9.23 14.11 6.12
N TRP A 197 -9.23 13.03 5.34
CA TRP A 197 -8.07 12.62 4.58
C TRP A 197 -7.71 13.60 3.47
N VAL A 198 -8.70 14.09 2.74
CA VAL A 198 -8.49 15.06 1.65
C VAL A 198 -7.90 16.35 2.22
N GLU A 199 -8.40 16.81 3.36
CA GLU A 199 -7.88 17.98 4.06
C GLU A 199 -6.45 17.76 4.57
N ASP A 200 -6.16 16.64 5.23
CA ASP A 200 -4.81 16.29 5.69
C ASP A 200 -3.81 16.25 4.52
N ARG A 201 -4.22 15.65 3.39
CA ARG A 201 -3.41 15.63 2.18
C ARG A 201 -3.17 17.02 1.61
N GLY A 202 -4.20 17.86 1.58
CA GLY A 202 -4.08 19.25 1.12
C GLY A 202 -3.09 20.07 1.93
N ARG A 203 -3.13 19.94 3.26
CA ARG A 203 -2.13 20.56 4.16
C ARG A 203 -0.71 20.10 3.81
N TRP A 204 -0.51 18.80 3.63
CA TRP A 204 0.80 18.25 3.26
C TRP A 204 1.28 18.75 1.90
N VAL A 205 0.43 18.75 0.88
CA VAL A 205 0.77 19.27 -0.47
C VAL A 205 1.18 20.74 -0.39
N SER A 206 0.44 21.55 0.38
CA SER A 206 0.75 22.98 0.59
C SER A 206 2.07 23.21 1.34
N GLN A 207 2.42 22.33 2.28
CA GLN A 207 3.72 22.42 2.99
C GLN A 207 4.86 22.08 2.03
N LEU A 208 4.74 21.00 1.25
CA LEU A 208 5.75 20.59 0.29
C LEU A 208 5.93 21.64 -0.81
N GLU A 209 4.83 22.24 -1.28
CA GLU A 209 4.88 23.35 -2.24
C GLU A 209 5.74 24.50 -1.75
N ARG A 210 5.52 24.96 -0.52
CA ARG A 210 6.28 26.08 0.05
C ARG A 210 7.78 25.80 0.04
N VAL A 211 8.18 24.59 0.41
CA VAL A 211 9.58 24.17 0.44
C VAL A 211 10.18 24.13 -0.97
N LEU A 212 9.49 23.51 -1.92
CA LEU A 212 10.02 23.31 -3.27
C LEU A 212 10.03 24.60 -4.12
N ARG A 213 9.17 25.60 -3.81
CA ARG A 213 9.14 26.90 -4.51
C ARG A 213 10.28 27.82 -4.15
N VAL A 214 10.79 27.77 -2.92
CA VAL A 214 11.82 28.70 -2.44
C VAL A 214 13.19 28.42 -3.06
N ASN A 215 13.41 27.26 -3.66
CA ASN A 215 14.70 26.81 -4.20
C ASN A 215 15.86 26.88 -3.17
N ASP A 216 15.53 26.61 -1.91
CA ASP A 216 16.50 26.50 -0.83
C ASP A 216 17.37 25.25 -1.02
N PRO A 217 18.71 25.31 -0.87
CA PRO A 217 19.56 24.12 -0.91
C PRO A 217 19.17 23.03 0.09
N ASP A 218 18.61 23.41 1.22
CA ASP A 218 18.21 22.50 2.32
C ASP A 218 16.81 21.89 2.11
N TRP A 219 16.18 22.11 0.95
CA TRP A 219 14.85 21.58 0.67
C TRP A 219 14.73 20.05 0.84
N PRO A 220 15.77 19.22 0.57
CA PRO A 220 15.64 17.78 0.78
C PRO A 220 15.37 17.41 2.23
N ASP A 221 16.07 18.05 3.17
CA ASP A 221 15.88 17.82 4.61
C ASP A 221 14.53 18.36 5.08
N GLN A 222 14.14 19.55 4.61
CA GLN A 222 12.82 20.11 4.89
C GLN A 222 11.68 19.25 4.37
N ALA A 223 11.79 18.70 3.16
CA ALA A 223 10.79 17.78 2.58
C ALA A 223 10.72 16.46 3.35
N ARG A 224 11.86 15.94 3.80
CA ARG A 224 11.96 14.76 4.66
C ARG A 224 11.27 15.01 6.00
N GLU A 225 11.52 16.14 6.62
CA GLU A 225 10.92 16.53 7.90
C GLU A 225 9.38 16.63 7.79
N ILE A 226 8.86 17.27 6.73
CA ILE A 226 7.42 17.36 6.44
C ILE A 226 6.81 15.95 6.35
N TYR A 227 7.49 15.02 5.70
CA TYR A 227 7.00 13.66 5.57
C TYR A 227 7.00 12.92 6.91
N LEU A 228 8.09 12.99 7.67
CA LEU A 228 8.24 12.28 8.94
C LEU A 228 7.28 12.81 10.01
N LYS A 229 7.10 14.13 10.08
CA LYS A 229 6.19 14.78 11.03
C LYS A 229 4.72 14.79 10.59
N ARG A 230 4.41 14.26 9.41
CA ARG A 230 3.05 14.28 8.90
C ARG A 230 2.04 13.63 9.83
N ARG A 231 2.43 12.54 10.50
CA ARG A 231 1.55 11.85 11.46
C ARG A 231 1.29 12.69 12.71
N ASP A 232 2.33 13.32 13.23
CA ASP A 232 2.23 14.14 14.46
C ASP A 232 1.39 15.40 14.25
N ASN A 233 1.31 15.87 13.00
CA ASN A 233 0.57 17.08 12.61
C ASN A 233 -0.87 16.79 12.14
N ARG A 234 -1.36 15.56 12.31
CA ARG A 234 -2.73 15.22 11.95
C ARG A 234 -3.75 15.75 12.93
N ASP A 235 -4.94 16.00 12.40
CA ASP A 235 -6.09 16.33 13.22
C ASP A 235 -6.46 15.15 14.13
N SER A 236 -6.76 15.44 15.41
CA SER A 236 -7.16 14.42 16.39
C SER A 236 -8.43 13.68 15.98
N ALA A 237 -9.37 14.34 15.30
CA ALA A 237 -10.58 13.72 14.78
C ALA A 237 -10.26 12.70 13.71
N TYR A 238 -9.25 13.00 12.85
CA TYR A 238 -8.76 12.02 11.86
C TYR A 238 -8.17 10.79 12.55
N GLU A 239 -7.27 10.96 13.53
CA GLU A 239 -6.63 9.83 14.22
C GLU A 239 -7.64 8.97 14.98
N GLN A 240 -8.63 9.59 15.66
CA GLN A 240 -9.69 8.86 16.37
C GLN A 240 -10.57 8.05 15.40
N ALA A 241 -11.06 8.69 14.34
CA ALA A 241 -11.88 8.02 13.33
C ALA A 241 -11.11 6.89 12.64
N PHE A 242 -9.81 7.12 12.37
CA PHE A 242 -8.94 6.12 11.80
C PHE A 242 -8.73 4.92 12.73
N ALA A 243 -8.40 5.13 13.99
CA ALA A 243 -8.22 4.06 14.98
C ALA A 243 -9.51 3.23 15.13
N ARG A 244 -10.67 3.90 15.22
CA ARG A 244 -11.96 3.22 15.28
C ARG A 244 -12.23 2.37 14.05
N ASN A 245 -12.02 2.90 12.84
CA ASN A 245 -12.24 2.18 11.60
C ASN A 245 -11.27 0.99 11.45
N THR A 246 -10.06 1.08 11.99
CA THR A 246 -9.11 -0.03 12.02
C THR A 246 -9.64 -1.19 12.88
N ILE A 247 -10.19 -0.90 14.07
CA ILE A 247 -10.81 -1.92 14.93
C ILE A 247 -11.97 -2.58 14.19
N ILE A 248 -12.88 -1.80 13.61
CA ILE A 248 -14.03 -2.33 12.86
C ILE A 248 -13.56 -3.18 11.66
N SER A 249 -12.49 -2.77 10.96
CA SER A 249 -11.93 -3.57 9.86
C SER A 249 -11.45 -4.94 10.33
N ARG A 250 -10.75 -5.00 11.46
CA ARG A 250 -10.30 -6.26 12.09
C ARG A 250 -11.47 -7.15 12.47
N GLU A 251 -12.50 -6.58 13.09
CA GLU A 251 -13.73 -7.31 13.43
C GLU A 251 -14.43 -7.89 12.20
N ILE A 252 -14.49 -7.16 11.09
CA ILE A 252 -15.06 -7.65 9.83
C ILE A 252 -14.25 -8.84 9.32
N ILE A 253 -12.92 -8.67 9.20
CA ILE A 253 -12.02 -9.71 8.67
C ILE A 253 -12.12 -10.97 9.54
N LEU A 254 -11.99 -10.83 10.86
CA LEU A 254 -12.06 -11.94 11.81
C LEU A 254 -13.42 -12.68 11.73
N SER A 255 -14.51 -11.91 11.72
CA SER A 255 -15.86 -12.48 11.63
C SER A 255 -16.07 -13.25 10.33
N VAL A 256 -15.64 -12.72 9.19
CA VAL A 256 -15.82 -13.36 7.87
C VAL A 256 -14.93 -14.58 7.73
N LEU A 257 -13.68 -14.52 8.19
CA LEU A 257 -12.75 -15.66 8.12
C LEU A 257 -13.18 -16.81 9.03
N ASN A 258 -13.71 -16.53 10.22
CA ASN A 258 -14.18 -17.57 11.13
C ASN A 258 -15.54 -18.18 10.74
N GLN A 259 -16.27 -17.53 9.82
CA GLN A 259 -17.50 -18.08 9.21
C GLN A 259 -17.23 -18.81 7.88
N ARG A 260 -15.98 -19.04 7.52
CA ARG A 260 -15.64 -19.67 6.23
C ARG A 260 -16.14 -21.11 6.17
N THR A 261 -16.71 -21.48 5.05
CA THR A 261 -17.08 -22.87 4.76
C THR A 261 -15.84 -23.70 4.41
N SER A 262 -15.94 -25.02 4.48
CA SER A 262 -14.84 -25.92 4.06
C SER A 262 -14.35 -25.63 2.63
N LYS A 263 -15.26 -25.27 1.72
CA LYS A 263 -14.91 -24.89 0.35
C LYS A 263 -14.12 -23.58 0.30
N GLN A 264 -14.48 -22.62 1.13
CA GLN A 264 -13.79 -21.34 1.26
C GLN A 264 -12.43 -21.51 1.93
N ASP A 265 -12.32 -22.37 2.94
CA ASP A 265 -11.06 -22.70 3.60
C ASP A 265 -10.05 -23.32 2.60
N LEU A 266 -10.45 -24.33 1.84
CA LEU A 266 -9.62 -24.93 0.81
C LEU A 266 -9.17 -23.90 -0.24
N ARG A 267 -10.04 -22.96 -0.60
CA ARG A 267 -9.67 -21.89 -1.54
C ARG A 267 -8.68 -20.92 -0.91
N LEU A 268 -8.91 -20.47 0.32
CA LEU A 268 -8.03 -19.54 1.04
C LEU A 268 -6.60 -20.09 1.11
N ARG A 269 -6.44 -21.34 1.57
CA ARG A 269 -5.12 -22.00 1.66
C ARG A 269 -4.45 -22.14 0.30
N ARG A 270 -5.21 -22.47 -0.73
CA ARG A 270 -4.67 -22.51 -2.09
C ARG A 270 -4.20 -21.13 -2.57
N GLU A 271 -4.93 -20.06 -2.28
CA GLU A 271 -4.49 -18.70 -2.65
C GLU A 271 -3.25 -18.28 -1.85
N ILE A 272 -3.17 -18.60 -0.55
CA ILE A 272 -1.96 -18.39 0.27
C ILE A 272 -0.77 -19.14 -0.34
N GLY A 273 -0.91 -20.43 -0.63
CA GLY A 273 0.15 -21.24 -1.22
C GLY A 273 0.66 -20.72 -2.56
N LYS A 274 -0.23 -20.13 -3.38
CA LYS A 274 0.19 -19.46 -4.63
C LYS A 274 1.10 -18.26 -4.35
N TYR A 275 0.75 -17.41 -3.36
CA TYR A 275 1.60 -16.27 -3.00
C TYR A 275 2.95 -16.74 -2.48
N CYS A 276 2.99 -17.77 -1.63
CA CYS A 276 4.25 -18.35 -1.16
C CYS A 276 5.11 -18.80 -2.35
N THR A 277 4.56 -19.58 -3.26
CA THR A 277 5.25 -20.06 -4.48
C THR A 277 5.74 -18.90 -5.36
N ASP A 278 4.90 -17.88 -5.59
CA ASP A 278 5.28 -16.71 -6.39
C ASP A 278 6.41 -15.91 -5.72
N PHE A 279 6.38 -15.74 -4.40
CA PHE A 279 7.42 -15.02 -3.66
C PHE A 279 8.74 -15.82 -3.62
N GLU A 280 8.68 -17.12 -3.41
CA GLU A 280 9.84 -18.02 -3.48
C GLU A 280 10.52 -17.95 -4.85
N ALA A 281 9.74 -18.02 -5.94
CA ALA A 281 10.27 -17.86 -7.28
C ALA A 281 10.91 -16.49 -7.54
N LEU A 282 10.35 -15.40 -6.96
CA LEU A 282 10.93 -14.07 -7.03
C LEU A 282 12.25 -13.97 -6.24
N ILE A 283 12.33 -14.58 -5.06
CA ILE A 283 13.54 -14.64 -4.24
C ILE A 283 14.66 -15.36 -5.01
N GLU A 284 14.34 -16.53 -5.57
CA GLU A 284 15.30 -17.32 -6.36
C GLU A 284 15.81 -16.57 -7.59
N SER A 285 14.91 -15.87 -8.30
CA SER A 285 15.27 -15.12 -9.51
C SER A 285 16.15 -13.89 -9.22
N GLY A 286 16.13 -13.38 -8.00
CA GLY A 286 16.93 -12.22 -7.55
C GLY A 286 18.30 -12.59 -6.96
N GLN A 287 18.55 -13.87 -6.69
CA GLN A 287 19.85 -14.29 -6.19
C GLN A 287 20.93 -14.16 -7.28
N PRO A 288 22.13 -13.65 -6.96
CA PRO A 288 23.23 -13.66 -7.91
C PRO A 288 23.53 -15.10 -8.33
N ILE A 289 23.67 -15.34 -9.64
CA ILE A 289 24.00 -16.64 -10.18
C ILE A 289 25.32 -17.07 -9.54
N ASN A 290 25.27 -18.10 -8.69
CA ASN A 290 26.48 -18.69 -8.10
C ASN A 290 27.22 -19.46 -9.19
N ARG A 291 28.11 -18.76 -9.94
CA ARG A 291 28.88 -19.35 -11.03
C ARG A 291 29.80 -20.47 -10.57
N GLU A 292 30.27 -20.43 -9.30
CA GLU A 292 31.09 -21.51 -8.72
C GLU A 292 30.34 -22.81 -8.59
N ALA A 293 29.02 -22.77 -8.31
CA ALA A 293 28.18 -23.97 -8.22
C ALA A 293 27.89 -24.58 -9.60
N LEU A 294 28.04 -23.82 -10.69
CA LEU A 294 27.80 -24.26 -12.07
C LEU A 294 29.11 -24.65 -12.80
N GLY A 295 30.28 -24.53 -12.14
CA GLY A 295 31.56 -24.87 -12.75
C GLY A 295 31.97 -24.00 -13.94
N LEU A 296 31.47 -22.74 -14.01
CA LEU A 296 31.76 -21.75 -15.07
C LEU A 296 32.77 -20.72 -14.59
#